data_9c2d1b850312f56d0ab0396501693264
#
_entry.id   9c2d1b850312f56d0ab0396501693264
#
_cell.length_a   1.000
_cell.length_b   1.000
_cell.length_c   1.000
_cell.angle_alpha   90.00
_cell.angle_beta   90.00
_cell.angle_gamma   90.00
#
_symmetry.space_group_name_H-M   'P 1'
#
loop_
_entity.id
_entity.type
_entity.pdbx_description
1 polymer ?
#
loop_
_entity_poly.entity_id
_entity_poly.type
_entity_poly.pdbx_seq_one_letter_code
_entity_poly.pdbx_strand_id
1 'polypeptide(L)'
;VLKPIGKNVDGLVYRIQVSPDNCVGCGLCVTECPGKKGEKALEMVPVKEELKHAKLADHMYQHVEYKTDKYPLTTVKGVGFMRPYFEVSGACGGCGETPYYRLASQLFGKDMMIANATGCSSIYTGSTPSTPCNIDKNGQGPAWANSLFEDNAEYGFGMKLAENYKTNHLLSVIE
;
A
#
# COMPACT_ATOMS: atom_id res chain seq x y z
N VAL A 1 15.49 -16.52 -4.00
CA VAL A 1 16.29 -15.30 -3.77
C VAL A 1 17.17 -15.06 -4.97
N LEU A 2 17.09 -13.90 -5.57
CA LEU A 2 17.82 -13.52 -6.79
C LEU A 2 18.82 -12.41 -6.48
N LYS A 3 19.87 -12.33 -7.28
CA LYS A 3 20.78 -11.20 -7.27
C LYS A 3 20.11 -10.03 -8.00
N PRO A 4 19.99 -8.85 -7.38
CA PRO A 4 19.39 -7.70 -8.06
C PRO A 4 20.28 -7.21 -9.19
N ILE A 5 19.65 -6.60 -10.20
CA ILE A 5 20.33 -5.97 -11.33
C ILE A 5 20.12 -4.46 -11.24
N GLY A 6 21.21 -3.71 -11.19
CA GLY A 6 21.17 -2.25 -11.15
C GLY A 6 22.36 -1.63 -10.45
N LYS A 7 22.44 -0.30 -10.47
CA LYS A 7 23.44 0.46 -9.72
C LYS A 7 22.99 0.58 -8.25
N ASN A 8 23.95 0.68 -7.35
CA ASN A 8 23.72 0.90 -5.90
C ASN A 8 22.94 -0.22 -5.18
N VAL A 9 22.97 -1.44 -5.70
CA VAL A 9 22.27 -2.60 -5.12
C VAL A 9 23.25 -3.71 -4.69
N ASP A 10 24.52 -3.41 -4.61
CA ASP A 10 25.55 -4.38 -4.18
C ASP A 10 25.28 -4.83 -2.74
N GLY A 11 25.46 -6.12 -2.50
CA GLY A 11 25.18 -6.74 -1.20
C GLY A 11 23.70 -6.95 -0.88
N LEU A 12 22.79 -6.51 -1.73
CA LEU A 12 21.35 -6.77 -1.58
C LEU A 12 20.96 -8.08 -2.26
N VAL A 13 19.81 -8.59 -1.87
CA VAL A 13 19.15 -9.73 -2.51
C VAL A 13 17.72 -9.34 -2.88
N TYR A 14 17.18 -9.96 -3.90
CA TYR A 14 15.83 -9.71 -4.37
C TYR A 14 14.96 -10.96 -4.20
N ARG A 15 13.74 -10.76 -3.69
CA ARG A 15 12.73 -11.80 -3.60
C ARG A 15 11.35 -11.18 -3.86
N ILE A 16 10.53 -11.87 -4.63
CA ILE A 16 9.09 -11.64 -4.67
C ILE A 16 8.48 -12.47 -3.55
N GLN A 17 7.69 -11.83 -2.71
CA GLN A 17 6.95 -12.49 -1.64
C GLN A 17 5.47 -12.18 -1.79
N VAL A 18 4.66 -13.22 -1.79
CA VAL A 18 3.20 -13.13 -1.72
C VAL A 18 2.77 -13.29 -0.27
N SER A 19 1.75 -12.56 0.17
CA SER A 19 1.04 -12.84 1.42
C SER A 19 -0.10 -13.80 1.13
N PRO A 20 0.01 -15.08 1.51
CA PRO A 20 -1.03 -16.08 1.18
C PRO A 20 -2.38 -15.74 1.80
N ASP A 21 -2.38 -15.16 3.02
CA ASP A 21 -3.60 -14.81 3.75
C ASP A 21 -4.37 -13.66 3.09
N ASN A 22 -3.66 -12.78 2.40
CA ASN A 22 -4.25 -11.61 1.75
C ASN A 22 -4.45 -11.77 0.23
N CYS A 23 -4.00 -12.88 -0.34
CA CYS A 23 -4.13 -13.14 -1.76
C CYS A 23 -5.57 -13.48 -2.13
N VAL A 24 -6.20 -12.68 -2.99
CA VAL A 24 -7.58 -12.90 -3.47
C VAL A 24 -7.67 -13.93 -4.61
N GLY A 25 -6.55 -14.51 -5.05
CA GLY A 25 -6.54 -15.56 -6.07
C GLY A 25 -6.92 -15.09 -7.49
N CYS A 26 -6.82 -13.82 -7.83
CA CYS A 26 -7.28 -13.28 -9.11
C CYS A 26 -6.46 -13.72 -10.35
N GLY A 27 -5.26 -14.28 -10.17
CA GLY A 27 -4.40 -14.79 -11.24
C GLY A 27 -3.68 -13.75 -12.10
N LEU A 28 -3.93 -12.44 -11.91
CA LEU A 28 -3.35 -11.39 -12.74
C LEU A 28 -1.82 -11.38 -12.73
N CYS A 29 -1.20 -11.57 -11.57
CA CYS A 29 0.26 -11.60 -11.46
C CYS A 29 0.88 -12.75 -12.29
N VAL A 30 0.18 -13.86 -12.41
CA VAL A 30 0.60 -15.00 -13.26
C VAL A 30 0.38 -14.68 -14.73
N THR A 31 -0.77 -14.07 -15.06
CA THR A 31 -1.10 -13.67 -16.45
C THR A 31 -0.08 -12.68 -16.98
N GLU A 32 0.22 -11.63 -16.22
CA GLU A 32 1.12 -10.54 -16.60
C GLU A 32 2.61 -10.86 -16.36
N CYS A 33 2.93 -11.99 -15.75
CA CYS A 33 4.32 -12.36 -15.50
C CYS A 33 5.11 -12.48 -16.81
N PRO A 34 6.14 -11.65 -17.04
CA PRO A 34 6.90 -11.69 -18.28
C PRO A 34 7.71 -12.99 -18.43
N GLY A 35 8.05 -13.61 -17.32
CA GLY A 35 8.81 -14.84 -17.32
C GLY A 35 10.18 -14.73 -17.99
N LYS A 36 10.71 -15.86 -18.43
CA LYS A 36 11.92 -15.94 -19.23
C LYS A 36 11.75 -17.04 -20.28
N LYS A 37 11.99 -16.72 -21.54
CA LYS A 37 11.88 -17.67 -22.67
C LYS A 37 10.50 -18.35 -22.78
N GLY A 38 9.43 -17.62 -22.43
CA GLY A 38 8.05 -18.14 -22.48
C GLY A 38 7.61 -18.90 -21.23
N GLU A 39 8.50 -19.17 -20.28
CA GLU A 39 8.14 -19.79 -19.01
C GLU A 39 7.76 -18.71 -17.97
N LYS A 40 6.63 -18.88 -17.31
CA LYS A 40 6.18 -18.01 -16.22
C LYS A 40 7.01 -18.25 -14.97
N ALA A 41 7.35 -17.19 -14.25
CA ALA A 41 8.04 -17.29 -12.96
C ALA A 41 7.06 -17.50 -11.78
N LEU A 42 5.78 -17.33 -12.04
CA LEU A 42 4.71 -17.46 -11.05
C LEU A 42 3.68 -18.46 -11.57
N GLU A 43 3.09 -19.20 -10.64
CA GLU A 43 2.01 -20.15 -10.90
C GLU A 43 0.92 -20.03 -9.84
N MET A 44 -0.29 -20.44 -10.17
CA MET A 44 -1.39 -20.54 -9.20
C MET A 44 -1.36 -21.91 -8.54
N VAL A 45 -1.32 -21.90 -7.21
CA VAL A 45 -1.34 -23.12 -6.40
C VAL A 45 -2.45 -23.02 -5.33
N PRO A 46 -2.92 -24.15 -4.78
CA PRO A 46 -3.87 -24.13 -3.68
C PRO A 46 -3.31 -23.37 -2.47
N VAL A 47 -4.08 -22.42 -1.93
CA VAL A 47 -3.63 -21.58 -0.82
C VAL A 47 -3.19 -22.38 0.41
N LYS A 48 -3.82 -23.52 0.65
CA LYS A 48 -3.47 -24.42 1.79
C LYS A 48 -2.01 -24.86 1.78
N GLU A 49 -1.41 -25.00 0.62
CA GLU A 49 -0.01 -25.40 0.46
C GLU A 49 0.95 -24.27 0.82
N GLU A 50 0.50 -23.01 0.67
CA GLU A 50 1.29 -21.80 0.86
C GLU A 50 1.10 -21.12 2.21
N LEU A 51 0.08 -21.46 3.00
CA LEU A 51 -0.17 -20.86 4.34
C LEU A 51 1.05 -20.95 5.29
N LYS A 52 1.91 -21.95 5.11
CA LYS A 52 3.18 -22.06 5.84
C LYS A 52 4.10 -20.85 5.65
N HIS A 53 3.93 -20.11 4.56
CA HIS A 53 4.71 -18.92 4.22
C HIS A 53 4.08 -17.60 4.72
N ALA A 54 2.87 -17.61 5.30
CA ALA A 54 2.19 -16.41 5.80
C ALA A 54 3.05 -15.66 6.83
N LYS A 55 3.55 -16.38 7.84
CA LYS A 55 4.43 -15.77 8.86
C LYS A 55 5.71 -15.13 8.30
N LEU A 56 6.23 -15.67 7.19
CA LEU A 56 7.39 -15.08 6.51
C LEU A 56 7.00 -13.80 5.79
N ALA A 57 5.84 -13.76 5.15
CA ALA A 57 5.31 -12.56 4.53
C ALA A 57 5.11 -11.45 5.57
N ASP A 58 4.46 -11.74 6.68
CA ASP A 58 4.26 -10.80 7.79
C ASP A 58 5.59 -10.27 8.34
N HIS A 59 6.55 -11.17 8.58
CA HIS A 59 7.87 -10.76 9.03
C HIS A 59 8.55 -9.81 8.06
N MET A 60 8.46 -10.08 6.75
CA MET A 60 9.05 -9.21 5.74
C MET A 60 8.37 -7.85 5.67
N TYR A 61 7.05 -7.79 5.77
CA TYR A 61 6.31 -6.52 5.76
C TYR A 61 6.59 -5.67 7.00
N GLN A 62 6.76 -6.28 8.16
CA GLN A 62 6.93 -5.58 9.42
C GLN A 62 8.39 -5.19 9.71
N HIS A 63 9.37 -6.02 9.35
CA HIS A 63 10.75 -5.91 9.83
C HIS A 63 11.77 -5.60 8.75
N VAL A 64 11.47 -5.88 7.46
CA VAL A 64 12.42 -5.55 6.39
C VAL A 64 12.28 -4.08 6.02
N GLU A 65 13.35 -3.33 6.15
CA GLU A 65 13.36 -1.90 5.82
C GLU A 65 13.23 -1.66 4.32
N TYR A 66 12.43 -0.67 3.98
CA TYR A 66 12.22 -0.22 2.61
C TYR A 66 13.46 0.51 2.10
N LYS A 67 13.88 0.23 0.88
CA LYS A 67 15.13 0.72 0.27
C LYS A 67 14.88 2.02 -0.52
N THR A 68 14.38 3.04 0.15
CA THR A 68 13.95 4.32 -0.44
C THR A 68 15.11 5.16 -0.95
N ASP A 69 16.35 4.87 -0.53
CA ASP A 69 17.57 5.56 -0.91
C ASP A 69 18.22 5.04 -2.22
N LYS A 70 17.69 3.97 -2.81
CA LYS A 70 18.35 3.30 -3.94
C LYS A 70 18.01 3.89 -5.30
N TYR A 71 16.85 4.49 -5.43
CA TYR A 71 16.35 5.08 -6.68
C TYR A 71 15.61 6.39 -6.43
N PRO A 72 15.64 7.34 -7.39
CA PRO A 72 14.92 8.60 -7.25
C PRO A 72 13.41 8.39 -7.12
N LEU A 73 12.80 9.04 -6.13
CA LEU A 73 11.34 8.95 -5.87
C LEU A 73 10.49 9.58 -6.98
N THR A 74 11.09 10.30 -7.90
CA THR A 74 10.44 10.83 -9.12
C THR A 74 10.23 9.78 -10.19
N THR A 75 10.64 8.54 -9.95
CA THR A 75 10.49 7.43 -10.88
C THR A 75 9.57 6.35 -10.32
N VAL A 76 8.85 5.66 -11.20
CA VAL A 76 7.98 4.52 -10.83
C VAL A 76 8.77 3.45 -10.06
N LYS A 77 10.03 3.22 -10.46
CA LYS A 77 10.90 2.26 -9.79
C LYS A 77 11.23 2.72 -8.36
N GLY A 78 11.55 3.99 -8.15
CA GLY A 78 11.86 4.53 -6.83
C GLY A 78 10.67 4.47 -5.89
N VAL A 79 9.50 4.88 -6.35
CA VAL A 79 8.26 4.80 -5.56
C VAL A 79 7.92 3.35 -5.21
N GLY A 80 8.20 2.39 -6.08
CA GLY A 80 8.00 0.96 -5.81
C GLY A 80 8.79 0.42 -4.61
N PHE A 81 9.82 1.15 -4.14
CA PHE A 81 10.59 0.82 -2.93
C PHE A 81 10.14 1.61 -1.69
N MET A 82 9.11 2.43 -1.79
CA MET A 82 8.48 3.07 -0.63
C MET A 82 7.48 2.12 0.04
N ARG A 83 7.27 2.33 1.35
CA ARG A 83 6.24 1.57 2.08
C ARG A 83 4.85 1.87 1.50
N PRO A 84 4.11 0.88 1.06
CA PRO A 84 2.71 1.05 0.73
C PRO A 84 1.89 0.98 2.02
N TYR A 85 1.31 2.09 2.45
CA TYR A 85 0.37 2.05 3.58
C TYR A 85 -0.97 1.42 3.19
N PHE A 86 -1.29 1.38 1.90
CA PHE A 86 -2.32 0.53 1.33
C PHE A 86 -1.63 -0.73 0.77
N GLU A 87 -1.55 -1.78 1.58
CA GLU A 87 -0.71 -2.96 1.27
C GLU A 87 -1.38 -3.91 0.28
N VAL A 88 -2.58 -4.38 0.61
CA VAL A 88 -3.31 -5.37 -0.18
C VAL A 88 -4.73 -4.90 -0.41
N SER A 89 -5.16 -4.90 -1.66
CA SER A 89 -6.50 -4.51 -2.04
C SER A 89 -7.49 -5.67 -1.93
N GLY A 90 -8.60 -5.46 -1.23
CA GLY A 90 -9.76 -6.34 -1.25
C GLY A 90 -10.74 -6.05 -2.39
N ALA A 91 -10.38 -5.18 -3.35
CA ALA A 91 -11.18 -4.87 -4.51
C ALA A 91 -11.19 -5.99 -5.55
N CYS A 92 -11.98 -5.83 -6.61
CA CYS A 92 -12.03 -6.76 -7.73
C CYS A 92 -10.64 -6.97 -8.34
N GLY A 93 -10.36 -8.16 -8.86
CA GLY A 93 -9.14 -8.44 -9.61
C GLY A 93 -9.00 -7.47 -10.79
N GLY A 94 -7.86 -6.78 -10.89
CA GLY A 94 -7.62 -5.79 -11.94
C GLY A 94 -8.35 -4.45 -11.76
N CYS A 95 -8.82 -4.12 -10.57
CA CYS A 95 -9.40 -2.81 -10.28
C CYS A 95 -8.46 -1.68 -10.69
N GLY A 96 -8.93 -0.76 -11.54
CA GLY A 96 -8.12 0.36 -12.06
C GLY A 96 -7.89 1.48 -11.05
N GLU A 97 -8.64 1.53 -9.95
CA GLU A 97 -8.55 2.58 -8.93
C GLU A 97 -7.46 2.29 -7.88
N THR A 98 -7.34 1.04 -7.46
CA THR A 98 -6.46 0.66 -6.35
C THR A 98 -4.98 0.92 -6.58
N PRO A 99 -4.42 0.87 -7.80
CA PRO A 99 -3.04 1.27 -8.05
C PRO A 99 -2.76 2.74 -7.72
N TYR A 100 -3.70 3.64 -8.00
CA TYR A 100 -3.58 5.06 -7.67
C TYR A 100 -3.65 5.29 -6.16
N TYR A 101 -4.55 4.59 -5.48
CA TYR A 101 -4.65 4.64 -4.03
C TYR A 101 -3.35 4.15 -3.37
N ARG A 102 -2.80 3.05 -3.87
CA ARG A 102 -1.51 2.53 -3.43
C ARG A 102 -0.39 3.54 -3.64
N LEU A 103 -0.30 4.14 -4.83
CA LEU A 103 0.70 5.14 -5.16
C LEU A 103 0.60 6.36 -4.23
N ALA A 104 -0.61 6.88 -4.02
CA ALA A 104 -0.84 7.99 -3.09
C ALA A 104 -0.40 7.62 -1.67
N SER A 105 -0.71 6.42 -1.21
CA SER A 105 -0.30 5.94 0.10
C SER A 105 1.21 5.75 0.23
N GLN A 106 1.91 5.40 -0.84
CA GLN A 106 3.38 5.34 -0.85
C GLN A 106 4.04 6.71 -0.74
N LEU A 107 3.47 7.72 -1.42
CA LEU A 107 4.03 9.07 -1.44
C LEU A 107 3.70 9.88 -0.18
N PHE A 108 2.50 9.73 0.37
CA PHE A 108 1.96 10.60 1.41
C PHE A 108 1.39 9.87 2.62
N GLY A 109 1.37 8.54 2.63
CA GLY A 109 0.53 7.73 3.51
C GLY A 109 0.58 8.07 4.99
N LYS A 110 1.77 8.36 5.56
CA LYS A 110 1.89 8.70 6.98
C LYS A 110 1.22 10.04 7.36
N ASP A 111 1.08 10.93 6.39
CA ASP A 111 0.55 12.28 6.57
C ASP A 111 -0.81 12.46 5.89
N MET A 112 -1.38 11.39 5.31
CA MET A 112 -2.67 11.44 4.61
C MET A 112 -3.86 11.47 5.58
N MET A 113 -4.78 12.37 5.30
CA MET A 113 -6.16 12.33 5.79
C MET A 113 -7.09 12.07 4.62
N ILE A 114 -7.90 11.04 4.73
CA ILE A 114 -8.76 10.56 3.65
C ILE A 114 -10.21 10.77 4.06
N ALA A 115 -10.88 11.70 3.38
CA ALA A 115 -12.34 11.83 3.43
C ALA A 115 -12.92 11.03 2.28
N ASN A 116 -13.61 9.95 2.59
CA ASN A 116 -14.15 9.02 1.62
C ASN A 116 -15.68 9.10 1.56
N ALA A 117 -16.26 8.84 0.41
CA ALA A 117 -17.69 8.69 0.26
C ALA A 117 -18.09 7.23 0.19
N THR A 118 -19.35 6.92 0.47
CA THR A 118 -19.89 5.56 0.32
C THR A 118 -19.80 5.11 -1.14
N GLY A 119 -19.06 4.04 -1.38
CA GLY A 119 -18.79 3.50 -2.71
C GLY A 119 -17.75 2.38 -2.65
N CYS A 120 -17.14 2.03 -3.79
CA CYS A 120 -16.13 0.96 -3.84
C CYS A 120 -14.95 1.24 -2.90
N SER A 121 -14.45 2.46 -2.89
CA SER A 121 -13.31 2.84 -2.04
C SER A 121 -13.61 2.74 -0.54
N SER A 122 -14.85 3.00 -0.10
CA SER A 122 -15.25 2.76 1.29
C SER A 122 -15.31 1.26 1.61
N ILE A 123 -15.71 0.45 0.65
CA ILE A 123 -15.80 -1.00 0.82
C ILE A 123 -14.40 -1.61 0.97
N TYR A 124 -13.50 -1.38 0.04
CA TYR A 124 -12.18 -2.02 0.06
C TYR A 124 -11.19 -1.38 1.04
N THR A 125 -11.47 -0.18 1.58
CA THR A 125 -10.59 0.46 2.59
C THR A 125 -11.09 0.37 4.02
N GLY A 126 -12.39 0.35 4.25
CA GLY A 126 -12.93 0.44 5.60
C GLY A 126 -14.00 -0.57 5.98
N SER A 127 -14.69 -1.19 5.01
CA SER A 127 -15.81 -2.10 5.28
C SER A 127 -15.49 -3.58 5.11
N THR A 128 -14.34 -3.92 4.58
CA THR A 128 -13.88 -5.31 4.51
C THR A 128 -13.36 -5.77 5.88
N PRO A 129 -13.42 -7.07 6.20
CA PRO A 129 -12.94 -7.58 7.49
C PRO A 129 -11.48 -7.25 7.79
N SER A 130 -10.66 -7.10 6.75
CA SER A 130 -9.26 -6.68 6.85
C SER A 130 -9.09 -5.32 6.20
N THR A 131 -8.76 -4.31 6.99
CA THR A 131 -8.39 -3.00 6.46
C THR A 131 -7.04 -3.09 5.77
N PRO A 132 -6.94 -2.74 4.47
CA PRO A 132 -5.68 -2.83 3.73
C PRO A 132 -4.70 -1.71 4.06
N CYS A 133 -5.11 -0.71 4.84
CA CYS A 133 -4.24 0.35 5.33
C CYS A 133 -3.48 -0.11 6.57
N ASN A 134 -2.18 0.19 6.60
CA ASN A 134 -1.28 -0.20 7.66
C ASN A 134 -0.58 1.01 8.29
N ILE A 135 0.09 0.79 9.39
CA ILE A 135 0.89 1.78 10.11
C ILE A 135 2.37 1.41 10.06
N ASP A 136 3.24 2.39 10.20
CA ASP A 136 4.69 2.16 10.34
C ASP A 136 5.07 1.79 11.78
N LYS A 137 6.37 1.58 12.02
CA LYS A 137 6.92 1.27 13.34
C LYS A 137 6.71 2.37 14.40
N ASN A 138 6.37 3.58 13.99
CA ASN A 138 6.07 4.71 14.88
C ASN A 138 4.56 4.86 15.13
N GLY A 139 3.74 3.96 14.59
CA GLY A 139 2.29 4.03 14.68
C GLY A 139 1.65 5.06 13.72
N GLN A 140 2.41 5.53 12.73
CA GLN A 140 1.93 6.52 11.75
C GLN A 140 1.40 5.83 10.50
N GLY A 141 0.27 6.29 10.01
CA GLY A 141 -0.38 5.81 8.80
C GLY A 141 -1.55 6.70 8.41
N PRO A 142 -2.21 6.44 7.28
CA PRO A 142 -3.31 7.26 6.82
C PRO A 142 -4.48 7.25 7.80
N ALA A 143 -5.00 8.44 8.11
CA ALA A 143 -6.28 8.59 8.79
C ALA A 143 -7.39 8.48 7.76
N TRP A 144 -8.35 7.59 8.01
CA TRP A 144 -9.46 7.35 7.08
C TRP A 144 -10.79 7.54 7.79
N ALA A 145 -11.69 8.27 7.13
CA ALA A 145 -13.05 8.43 7.58
C ALA A 145 -14.01 8.48 6.39
N ASN A 146 -15.24 8.04 6.60
CA ASN A 146 -16.26 7.97 5.58
C ASN A 146 -17.45 8.84 5.92
N SER A 147 -18.01 9.48 4.91
CA SER A 147 -19.27 10.21 4.98
C SER A 147 -20.25 9.67 3.93
N LEU A 148 -21.44 10.27 3.84
CA LEU A 148 -22.36 9.99 2.76
C LEU A 148 -21.84 10.60 1.44
N PHE A 149 -22.32 10.08 0.33
CA PHE A 149 -21.90 10.59 -0.98
C PHE A 149 -22.29 12.06 -1.17
N GLU A 150 -23.45 12.44 -0.63
CA GLU A 150 -24.04 13.76 -0.77
C GLU A 150 -23.30 14.87 -0.02
N ASP A 151 -22.60 14.53 1.07
CA ASP A 151 -21.95 15.49 1.98
C ASP A 151 -20.40 15.35 2.02
N ASN A 152 -19.83 14.54 1.16
CA ASN A 152 -18.40 14.23 1.24
C ASN A 152 -17.49 15.43 0.96
N ALA A 153 -17.91 16.35 0.10
CA ALA A 153 -17.15 17.56 -0.20
C ALA A 153 -17.06 18.47 1.04
N GLU A 154 -18.17 18.69 1.72
CA GLU A 154 -18.26 19.48 2.95
C GLU A 154 -17.51 18.81 4.09
N TYR A 155 -17.63 17.50 4.19
CA TYR A 155 -16.93 16.71 5.20
C TYR A 155 -15.41 16.81 5.04
N GLY A 156 -14.90 16.60 3.83
CA GLY A 156 -13.46 16.74 3.53
C GLY A 156 -12.94 18.15 3.73
N PHE A 157 -13.75 19.15 3.36
CA PHE A 157 -13.43 20.55 3.60
C PHE A 157 -13.37 20.87 5.10
N GLY A 158 -14.34 20.37 5.88
CA GLY A 158 -14.34 20.49 7.34
C GLY A 158 -13.12 19.88 8.00
N MET A 159 -12.70 18.70 7.56
CA MET A 159 -11.46 18.07 8.03
C MET A 159 -10.23 18.95 7.77
N LYS A 160 -10.13 19.55 6.58
CA LYS A 160 -9.01 20.45 6.23
C LYS A 160 -9.03 21.75 7.04
N LEU A 161 -10.20 22.31 7.30
CA LEU A 161 -10.33 23.49 8.17
C LEU A 161 -9.88 23.18 9.59
N ALA A 162 -10.28 22.02 10.13
CA ALA A 162 -9.87 21.59 11.47
C ALA A 162 -8.35 21.40 11.59
N GLU A 163 -7.74 20.81 10.59
CA GLU A 163 -6.28 20.64 10.51
C GLU A 163 -5.57 22.00 10.49
N ASN A 164 -5.99 22.91 9.61
CA ASN A 164 -5.42 24.24 9.50
C ASN A 164 -5.56 25.03 10.83
N TYR A 165 -6.73 24.96 11.47
CA TYR A 165 -6.95 25.59 12.77
C TYR A 165 -5.98 25.07 13.84
N LYS A 166 -5.87 23.75 13.96
CA LYS A 166 -4.96 23.12 14.93
C LYS A 166 -3.50 23.50 14.68
N THR A 167 -3.08 23.50 13.40
CA THR A 167 -1.72 23.88 13.01
C THR A 167 -1.43 25.33 13.37
N ASN A 168 -2.33 26.27 13.02
CA ASN A 168 -2.16 27.68 13.34
C ASN A 168 -2.16 27.94 14.86
N HIS A 169 -3.02 27.24 15.59
CA HIS A 169 -3.03 27.32 17.05
C HIS A 169 -1.71 26.85 17.66
N LEU A 170 -1.19 25.71 17.21
CA LEU A 170 0.11 25.20 17.67
C LEU A 170 1.25 26.22 17.38
N LEU A 171 1.28 26.79 16.18
CA LEU A 171 2.28 27.80 15.82
C LEU A 171 2.19 29.01 16.73
N SER A 172 0.98 29.52 17.03
CA SER A 172 0.78 30.66 17.94
C SER A 172 1.14 30.38 19.41
N VAL A 173 1.27 29.13 19.80
CA VAL A 173 1.70 28.75 21.17
C VAL A 173 3.22 28.62 21.26
N ILE A 174 3.88 28.34 20.13
CA ILE A 174 5.34 28.17 20.04
C ILE A 174 6.04 29.53 19.89
N GLU A 175 5.41 30.51 19.25
CA GLU A 175 5.88 31.91 19.17
C GLU A 175 5.75 32.62 20.51
#